data_f7fc65168c1f3b737e4ad7f626280ed6
#
_entry.id   f7fc65168c1f3b737e4ad7f626280ed6
#
_cell.length_a   1.000
_cell.length_b   1.000
_cell.length_c   1.000
_cell.angle_alpha   90.00
_cell.angle_beta   90.00
_cell.angle_gamma   90.00
#
_symmetry.space_group_name_H-M   'P 1'
#
loop_
_entity.id
_entity.type
_entity.pdbx_description
1 polymer ?
#
loop_
_entity_poly.entity_id
_entity_poly.type
_entity_poly.pdbx_seq_one_letter_code
_entity_poly.pdbx_strand_id
1 'polypeptide(L)'
;RDNFGADMWKEMGYLNQPALFSKTETPITLIVLVLIGSMVLIKNSYKALMLAHLFIAMGFALSGITTFFFVQHKLDPVWWMTAVGLGLYMVYIPFNSVFFERLIAAFRFTGNVGFLIYLADSFGYLGSVTVLLGKEIFKVKLNWVDFFSNSVMILSVVGVLITFFSAYYFAGKRWLNT
;
A
#
# COMPACT_ATOMS: atom_id res chain seq x y z
N ARG A 1 0.12 -7.81 4.91
CA ARG A 1 0.72 -8.90 4.14
C ARG A 1 1.86 -9.56 4.91
N ASP A 2 2.80 -8.80 5.39
CA ASP A 2 4.02 -9.34 6.01
C ASP A 2 3.73 -10.16 7.27
N ASN A 3 2.75 -9.77 8.08
CA ASN A 3 2.34 -10.50 9.27
C ASN A 3 1.65 -11.85 8.98
N PHE A 4 1.06 -12.03 7.79
CA PHE A 4 0.27 -13.20 7.43
C PHE A 4 0.86 -13.95 6.23
N GLY A 5 1.99 -13.50 5.69
CA GLY A 5 2.58 -14.04 4.48
C GLY A 5 2.91 -15.52 4.57
N ALA A 6 3.48 -15.96 5.70
CA ALA A 6 3.83 -17.37 5.92
C ALA A 6 2.58 -18.27 5.93
N ASP A 7 1.51 -17.82 6.59
CA ASP A 7 0.25 -18.58 6.66
C ASP A 7 -0.41 -18.66 5.27
N MET A 8 -0.39 -17.57 4.51
CA MET A 8 -0.92 -17.56 3.14
C MET A 8 -0.14 -18.50 2.21
N TRP A 9 1.20 -18.50 2.26
CA TRP A 9 2.01 -19.43 1.47
C TRP A 9 1.72 -20.88 1.83
N LYS A 10 1.53 -21.16 3.13
CA LYS A 10 1.14 -22.49 3.60
C LYS A 10 -0.21 -22.92 3.06
N GLU A 11 -1.23 -22.07 3.10
CA GLU A 11 -2.56 -22.35 2.56
C GLU A 11 -2.56 -22.56 1.05
N MET A 12 -1.70 -21.86 0.32
CA MET A 12 -1.53 -22.03 -1.12
C MET A 12 -0.67 -23.24 -1.52
N GLY A 13 -0.21 -24.06 -0.54
CA GLY A 13 0.54 -25.29 -0.78
C GLY A 13 2.06 -25.13 -0.90
N TYR A 14 2.61 -23.95 -0.63
CA TYR A 14 4.05 -23.67 -0.68
C TYR A 14 4.72 -23.84 0.70
N LEU A 15 4.74 -25.06 1.21
CA LEU A 15 5.36 -25.37 2.50
C LEU A 15 6.88 -25.36 2.39
N ASN A 16 7.56 -24.73 3.37
CA ASN A 16 9.02 -24.77 3.56
C ASN A 16 9.86 -24.30 2.35
N GLN A 17 9.42 -23.26 1.64
CA GLN A 17 10.19 -22.67 0.54
C GLN A 17 10.64 -21.22 0.87
N PRO A 18 11.68 -21.02 1.71
CA PRO A 18 12.18 -19.66 2.03
C PRO A 18 12.61 -18.87 0.80
N ALA A 19 13.07 -19.57 -0.25
CA ALA A 19 13.47 -18.95 -1.50
C ALA A 19 12.33 -18.20 -2.23
N LEU A 20 11.05 -18.54 -1.97
CA LEU A 20 9.92 -17.82 -2.54
C LEU A 20 9.84 -16.39 -2.01
N PHE A 21 10.10 -16.17 -0.71
CA PHE A 21 10.14 -14.84 -0.14
C PHE A 21 11.18 -13.97 -0.86
N SER A 22 12.40 -14.47 -1.04
CA SER A 22 13.45 -13.73 -1.75
C SER A 22 13.08 -13.49 -3.21
N LYS A 23 12.48 -14.47 -3.90
CA LYS A 23 12.06 -14.33 -5.30
C LYS A 23 10.96 -13.28 -5.49
N THR A 24 10.05 -13.16 -4.55
CA THR A 24 8.94 -12.19 -4.63
C THR A 24 9.35 -10.81 -4.10
N GLU A 25 10.11 -10.73 -3.00
CA GLU A 25 10.45 -9.47 -2.36
C GLU A 25 11.59 -8.70 -3.05
N THR A 26 12.58 -9.40 -3.62
CA THR A 26 13.72 -8.73 -4.27
C THR A 26 13.30 -7.85 -5.45
N PRO A 27 12.51 -8.31 -6.45
CA PRO A 27 12.08 -7.46 -7.55
C PRO A 27 11.18 -6.31 -7.07
N ILE A 28 10.31 -6.54 -6.08
CA ILE A 28 9.47 -5.51 -5.48
C ILE A 28 10.36 -4.41 -4.90
N THR A 29 11.34 -4.77 -4.08
CA THR A 29 12.25 -3.82 -3.44
C THR A 29 13.01 -2.98 -4.46
N LEU A 30 13.54 -3.59 -5.52
CA LEU A 30 14.27 -2.87 -6.57
C LEU A 30 13.38 -1.86 -7.31
N ILE A 31 12.16 -2.27 -7.70
CA ILE A 31 11.21 -1.39 -8.37
C ILE A 31 10.84 -0.21 -7.47
N VAL A 32 10.53 -0.49 -6.21
CA VAL A 32 10.14 0.55 -5.25
C VAL A 32 11.28 1.53 -4.97
N LEU A 33 12.54 1.06 -4.86
CA LEU A 33 13.71 1.94 -4.73
C LEU A 33 13.85 2.89 -5.92
N VAL A 34 13.65 2.40 -7.14
CA VAL A 34 13.69 3.25 -8.35
C VAL A 34 12.56 4.28 -8.33
N LEU A 35 11.35 3.88 -7.94
CA LEU A 35 10.20 4.79 -7.84
C LEU A 35 10.45 5.92 -6.84
N ILE A 36 10.92 5.59 -5.63
CA ILE A 36 11.21 6.58 -4.59
C ILE A 36 12.38 7.47 -5.03
N GLY A 37 13.45 6.88 -5.56
CA GLY A 37 14.58 7.65 -6.09
C GLY A 37 14.13 8.67 -7.13
N SER A 38 13.21 8.31 -8.01
CA SER A 38 12.63 9.23 -9.00
C SER A 38 11.88 10.40 -8.36
N MET A 39 11.17 10.16 -7.25
CA MET A 39 10.43 11.21 -6.53
C MET A 39 11.35 12.21 -5.83
N VAL A 40 12.50 11.77 -5.32
CA VAL A 40 13.51 12.64 -4.67
C VAL A 40 14.08 13.66 -5.66
N LEU A 41 14.20 13.31 -6.94
CA LEU A 41 14.73 14.19 -7.99
C LEU A 41 13.78 15.37 -8.31
N ILE A 42 12.52 15.31 -7.91
CA ILE A 42 11.53 16.34 -8.20
C ILE A 42 11.64 17.48 -7.17
N LYS A 43 12.22 18.61 -7.59
CA LYS A 43 12.41 19.79 -6.74
C LYS A 43 11.10 20.49 -6.37
N ASN A 44 10.09 20.45 -7.24
CA ASN A 44 8.81 21.11 -6.99
C ASN A 44 7.93 20.28 -6.08
N SER A 45 7.70 20.73 -4.85
CA SER A 45 6.94 19.99 -3.82
C SER A 45 5.52 19.65 -4.24
N TYR A 46 4.83 20.55 -4.96
CA TYR A 46 3.48 20.28 -5.45
C TYR A 46 3.47 19.17 -6.53
N LYS A 47 4.41 19.22 -7.48
CA LYS A 47 4.52 18.16 -8.51
C LYS A 47 4.87 16.81 -7.87
N ALA A 48 5.77 16.81 -6.89
CA ALA A 48 6.12 15.60 -6.15
C ALA A 48 4.91 15.04 -5.36
N LEU A 49 4.09 15.91 -4.74
CA LEU A 49 2.85 15.52 -4.05
C LEU A 49 1.84 14.89 -5.03
N MET A 50 1.63 15.48 -6.20
CA MET A 50 0.73 14.92 -7.22
C MET A 50 1.24 13.58 -7.76
N LEU A 51 2.57 13.45 -7.95
CA LEU A 51 3.17 12.18 -8.35
C LEU A 51 3.00 11.11 -7.26
N ALA A 52 3.09 11.48 -5.98
CA ALA A 52 2.80 10.56 -4.87
C ALA A 52 1.35 10.05 -4.93
N HIS A 53 0.37 10.93 -5.16
CA HIS A 53 -1.02 10.50 -5.36
C HIS A 53 -1.15 9.53 -6.55
N LEU A 54 -0.46 9.81 -7.66
CA LEU A 54 -0.48 8.92 -8.82
C LEU A 54 0.06 7.53 -8.48
N PHE A 55 1.22 7.44 -7.80
CA PHE A 55 1.80 6.15 -7.41
C PHE A 55 0.90 5.38 -6.42
N ILE A 56 0.31 6.09 -5.47
CA ILE A 56 -0.65 5.50 -4.52
C ILE A 56 -1.87 4.95 -5.28
N ALA A 57 -2.45 5.72 -6.19
CA ALA A 57 -3.60 5.26 -6.99
C ALA A 57 -3.24 4.05 -7.87
N MET A 58 -2.07 4.08 -8.53
CA MET A 58 -1.57 2.97 -9.32
C MET A 58 -1.32 1.73 -8.46
N GLY A 59 -0.78 1.88 -7.26
CA GLY A 59 -0.54 0.79 -6.32
C GLY A 59 -1.84 0.10 -5.89
N PHE A 60 -2.85 0.88 -5.52
CA PHE A 60 -4.18 0.34 -5.21
C PHE A 60 -4.82 -0.35 -6.43
N ALA A 61 -4.76 0.28 -7.61
CA ALA A 61 -5.31 -0.30 -8.84
C ALA A 61 -4.62 -1.63 -9.19
N LEU A 62 -3.28 -1.68 -9.12
CA LEU A 62 -2.50 -2.90 -9.35
C LEU A 62 -2.91 -4.01 -8.40
N SER A 63 -2.98 -3.72 -7.10
CA SER A 63 -3.38 -4.69 -6.07
C SER A 63 -4.80 -5.23 -6.31
N GLY A 64 -5.76 -4.35 -6.61
CA GLY A 64 -7.15 -4.74 -6.86
C GLY A 64 -7.31 -5.57 -8.13
N ILE A 65 -6.72 -5.14 -9.25
CA ILE A 65 -6.81 -5.84 -10.54
C ILE A 65 -6.18 -7.23 -10.45
N THR A 66 -4.98 -7.35 -9.86
CA THR A 66 -4.30 -8.64 -9.75
C THR A 66 -5.04 -9.59 -8.80
N THR A 67 -5.62 -9.07 -7.71
CA THR A 67 -6.44 -9.87 -6.81
C THR A 67 -7.73 -10.33 -7.49
N PHE A 68 -8.36 -9.49 -8.29
CA PHE A 68 -9.54 -9.88 -9.07
C PHE A 68 -9.25 -11.05 -10.03
N PHE A 69 -8.12 -11.01 -10.75
CA PHE A 69 -7.72 -12.12 -11.62
C PHE A 69 -7.33 -13.37 -10.84
N PHE A 70 -6.73 -13.22 -9.66
CA PHE A 70 -6.39 -14.34 -8.80
C PHE A 70 -7.64 -15.07 -8.30
N VAL A 71 -8.65 -14.35 -7.82
CA VAL A 71 -9.92 -14.93 -7.36
C VAL A 71 -10.66 -15.65 -8.50
N GLN A 72 -10.47 -15.22 -9.75
CA GLN A 72 -10.99 -15.92 -10.93
C GLN A 72 -10.13 -17.11 -11.37
N HIS A 73 -9.12 -17.52 -10.61
CA HIS A 73 -8.16 -18.58 -10.97
C HIS A 73 -7.41 -18.35 -12.30
N LYS A 74 -7.26 -17.09 -12.72
CA LYS A 74 -6.54 -16.71 -13.96
C LYS A 74 -5.10 -16.28 -13.71
N LEU A 75 -4.69 -16.13 -12.46
CA LEU A 75 -3.36 -15.68 -12.07
C LEU A 75 -2.76 -16.66 -11.07
N ASP A 76 -1.51 -17.06 -11.30
CA ASP A 76 -0.75 -17.93 -10.41
C ASP A 76 -0.49 -17.25 -9.05
N PRO A 77 -0.54 -18.01 -7.92
CA PRO A 77 -0.30 -17.48 -6.57
C PRO A 77 0.99 -16.68 -6.40
N VAL A 78 2.10 -17.12 -7.04
CA VAL A 78 3.40 -16.44 -6.92
C VAL A 78 3.35 -15.07 -7.59
N TRP A 79 2.79 -15.00 -8.79
CA TRP A 79 2.62 -13.73 -9.51
C TRP A 79 1.63 -12.80 -8.79
N TRP A 80 0.54 -13.34 -8.26
CA TRP A 80 -0.40 -12.58 -7.45
C TRP A 80 0.25 -11.96 -6.22
N MET A 81 0.94 -12.76 -5.40
CA MET A 81 1.62 -12.29 -4.20
C MET A 81 2.68 -11.23 -4.51
N THR A 82 3.41 -11.39 -5.63
CA THR A 82 4.40 -10.41 -6.08
C THR A 82 3.73 -9.10 -6.51
N ALA A 83 2.72 -9.17 -7.34
CA ALA A 83 2.05 -7.97 -7.86
C ALA A 83 1.28 -7.21 -6.77
N VAL A 84 0.55 -7.92 -5.89
CA VAL A 84 -0.10 -7.30 -4.73
C VAL A 84 0.94 -6.70 -3.79
N GLY A 85 2.05 -7.39 -3.54
CA GLY A 85 3.16 -6.87 -2.74
C GLY A 85 3.70 -5.56 -3.32
N LEU A 86 4.00 -5.54 -4.62
CA LEU A 86 4.44 -4.33 -5.31
C LEU A 86 3.41 -3.20 -5.16
N GLY A 87 2.13 -3.49 -5.44
CA GLY A 87 1.07 -2.50 -5.35
C GLY A 87 0.93 -1.90 -3.95
N LEU A 88 0.93 -2.73 -2.90
CA LEU A 88 0.84 -2.27 -1.51
C LEU A 88 2.08 -1.46 -1.08
N TYR A 89 3.29 -1.83 -1.52
CA TYR A 89 4.49 -1.03 -1.25
C TYR A 89 4.50 0.29 -2.03
N MET A 90 3.95 0.32 -3.25
CA MET A 90 3.74 1.57 -4.00
C MET A 90 2.76 2.52 -3.30
N VAL A 91 1.86 2.01 -2.47
CA VAL A 91 0.98 2.83 -1.62
C VAL A 91 1.73 3.27 -0.37
N TYR A 92 2.24 2.31 0.40
CA TYR A 92 2.75 2.52 1.75
C TYR A 92 4.00 3.40 1.78
N ILE A 93 4.98 3.13 0.90
CA ILE A 93 6.28 3.78 1.01
C ILE A 93 6.23 5.25 0.59
N PRO A 94 5.63 5.65 -0.56
CA PRO A 94 5.48 7.08 -0.88
C PRO A 94 4.65 7.83 0.17
N PHE A 95 3.62 7.18 0.73
CA PHE A 95 2.78 7.77 1.77
C PHE A 95 3.59 8.11 3.03
N ASN A 96 4.40 7.18 3.52
CA ASN A 96 5.18 7.37 4.75
C ASN A 96 6.50 8.13 4.56
N SER A 97 7.07 8.17 3.34
CA SER A 97 8.38 8.82 3.14
C SER A 97 8.30 10.21 2.54
N VAL A 98 7.39 10.46 1.60
CA VAL A 98 7.41 11.67 0.76
C VAL A 98 6.13 12.50 0.91
N PHE A 99 4.98 11.84 1.06
CA PHE A 99 3.66 12.47 0.98
C PHE A 99 3.49 13.63 1.98
N PHE A 100 3.72 13.39 3.28
CA PHE A 100 3.52 14.39 4.32
C PHE A 100 4.52 15.53 4.24
N GLU A 101 5.79 15.22 3.91
CA GLU A 101 6.82 16.24 3.69
C GLU A 101 6.44 17.18 2.56
N ARG A 102 6.05 16.60 1.42
CA ARG A 102 5.68 17.38 0.22
C ARG A 102 4.36 18.12 0.41
N LEU A 103 3.42 17.58 1.17
CA LEU A 103 2.19 18.24 1.54
C LEU A 103 2.46 19.52 2.35
N ILE A 104 3.24 19.41 3.42
CA ILE A 104 3.61 20.54 4.26
C ILE A 104 4.37 21.58 3.46
N ALA A 105 5.35 21.16 2.66
CA ALA A 105 6.15 22.06 1.84
C ALA A 105 5.35 22.75 0.71
N ALA A 106 4.42 22.04 0.08
CA ALA A 106 3.62 22.57 -1.02
C ALA A 106 2.65 23.67 -0.57
N PHE A 107 2.07 23.50 0.63
CA PHE A 107 1.07 24.43 1.17
C PHE A 107 1.56 25.30 2.32
N ARG A 108 2.86 25.22 2.63
CA ARG A 108 3.54 26.01 3.66
C ARG A 108 2.87 25.92 5.04
N PHE A 109 2.36 24.74 5.38
CA PHE A 109 1.81 24.51 6.71
C PHE A 109 2.92 24.42 7.75
N THR A 110 2.65 24.94 8.94
CA THR A 110 3.48 24.65 10.11
C THR A 110 3.06 23.31 10.68
N GLY A 111 3.89 22.29 10.59
CA GLY A 111 3.55 20.96 11.06
C GLY A 111 4.78 20.07 11.24
N ASN A 112 4.62 19.01 12.03
CA ASN A 112 5.66 18.02 12.26
C ASN A 112 5.37 16.78 11.39
N VAL A 113 6.20 16.55 10.38
CA VAL A 113 6.09 15.39 9.46
C VAL A 113 6.13 14.08 10.23
N GLY A 114 7.05 13.95 11.20
CA GLY A 114 7.18 12.74 12.01
C GLY A 114 5.91 12.43 12.79
N PHE A 115 5.27 13.44 13.37
CA PHE A 115 3.99 13.26 14.07
C PHE A 115 2.90 12.70 13.15
N LEU A 116 2.78 13.20 11.93
CA LEU A 116 1.79 12.72 10.95
C LEU A 116 2.06 11.28 10.53
N ILE A 117 3.33 10.92 10.32
CA ILE A 117 3.74 9.55 10.01
C ILE A 117 3.41 8.61 11.17
N TYR A 118 3.82 8.95 12.39
CA TYR A 118 3.54 8.13 13.57
C TYR A 118 2.04 7.96 13.83
N LEU A 119 1.25 9.01 13.60
CA LEU A 119 -0.21 8.92 13.70
C LEU A 119 -0.78 7.93 12.70
N ALA A 120 -0.36 8.02 11.44
CA ALA A 120 -0.80 7.10 10.38
C ALA A 120 -0.41 5.64 10.67
N ASP A 121 0.85 5.41 11.07
CA ASP A 121 1.34 4.08 11.43
C ASP A 121 0.60 3.51 12.65
N SER A 122 0.29 4.34 13.64
CA SER A 122 -0.46 3.92 14.84
C SER A 122 -1.84 3.34 14.47
N PHE A 123 -2.56 3.96 13.53
CA PHE A 123 -3.82 3.41 13.02
C PHE A 123 -3.62 2.10 12.26
N GLY A 124 -2.55 1.97 11.48
CA GLY A 124 -2.20 0.73 10.80
C GLY A 124 -1.90 -0.42 11.76
N TYR A 125 -1.12 -0.17 12.80
CA TYR A 125 -0.84 -1.16 13.85
C TYR A 125 -2.09 -1.53 14.64
N LEU A 126 -2.92 -0.55 15.02
CA LEU A 126 -4.18 -0.80 15.70
C LEU A 126 -5.09 -1.72 14.89
N GLY A 127 -5.20 -1.50 13.56
CA GLY A 127 -5.94 -2.36 12.66
C GLY A 127 -5.40 -3.80 12.65
N SER A 128 -4.09 -3.98 12.51
CA SER A 128 -3.45 -5.30 12.50
C SER A 128 -3.65 -6.05 13.83
N VAL A 129 -3.46 -5.37 14.96
CA VAL A 129 -3.65 -5.94 16.29
C VAL A 129 -5.13 -6.33 16.51
N THR A 130 -6.06 -5.49 16.07
CA THR A 130 -7.51 -5.79 16.17
C THR A 130 -7.89 -7.07 15.43
N VAL A 131 -7.35 -7.27 14.21
CA VAL A 131 -7.59 -8.50 13.43
C VAL A 131 -7.01 -9.72 14.14
N LEU A 132 -5.78 -9.65 14.64
CA LEU A 132 -5.12 -10.74 15.34
C LEU A 132 -5.85 -11.12 16.64
N LEU A 133 -6.18 -10.14 17.47
CA LEU A 133 -6.91 -10.35 18.71
C LEU A 133 -8.32 -10.87 18.43
N GLY A 134 -9.00 -10.32 17.45
CA GLY A 134 -10.33 -10.80 17.04
C GLY A 134 -10.32 -12.28 16.65
N LYS A 135 -9.31 -12.69 15.84
CA LYS A 135 -9.13 -14.11 15.50
C LYS A 135 -8.96 -14.99 16.74
N GLU A 136 -8.09 -14.57 17.68
CA GLU A 136 -7.75 -15.35 18.87
C GLU A 136 -8.93 -15.44 19.86
N ILE A 137 -9.58 -14.31 20.14
CA ILE A 137 -10.69 -14.22 21.10
C ILE A 137 -11.91 -15.00 20.59
N PHE A 138 -12.29 -14.82 19.33
CA PHE A 138 -13.47 -15.45 18.74
C PHE A 138 -13.19 -16.86 18.19
N LYS A 139 -11.94 -17.35 18.27
CA LYS A 139 -11.49 -18.65 17.75
C LYS A 139 -11.97 -18.93 16.31
N VAL A 140 -12.02 -17.90 15.50
CA VAL A 140 -12.47 -17.99 14.10
C VAL A 140 -11.39 -18.68 13.27
N LYS A 141 -11.76 -19.76 12.59
CA LYS A 141 -10.90 -20.38 11.57
C LYS A 141 -10.95 -19.48 10.32
N LEU A 142 -9.98 -18.56 10.21
CA LEU A 142 -9.84 -17.71 9.02
C LEU A 142 -9.10 -18.48 7.93
N ASN A 143 -9.67 -18.53 6.75
CA ASN A 143 -8.92 -18.78 5.53
C ASN A 143 -8.16 -17.49 5.21
N TRP A 144 -6.84 -17.50 5.37
CA TRP A 144 -6.01 -16.30 5.23
C TRP A 144 -6.00 -15.76 3.81
N VAL A 145 -6.03 -16.64 2.81
CA VAL A 145 -6.05 -16.26 1.40
C VAL A 145 -7.34 -15.54 1.06
N ASP A 146 -8.50 -16.08 1.48
CA ASP A 146 -9.81 -15.47 1.22
C ASP A 146 -9.96 -14.15 1.97
N PHE A 147 -9.58 -14.12 3.26
CA PHE A 147 -9.61 -12.91 4.07
C PHE A 147 -8.76 -11.79 3.45
N PHE A 148 -7.52 -12.12 3.06
CA PHE A 148 -6.60 -11.15 2.47
C PHE A 148 -7.08 -10.67 1.11
N SER A 149 -7.52 -11.58 0.24
CA SER A 149 -8.05 -11.23 -1.10
C SER A 149 -9.24 -10.27 -1.02
N ASN A 150 -10.23 -10.58 -0.17
CA ASN A 150 -11.39 -9.71 0.03
C ASN A 150 -10.98 -8.35 0.63
N SER A 151 -10.07 -8.35 1.61
CA SER A 151 -9.56 -7.12 2.22
C SER A 151 -8.83 -6.24 1.21
N VAL A 152 -7.98 -6.82 0.36
CA VAL A 152 -7.26 -6.10 -0.68
C VAL A 152 -8.22 -5.53 -1.72
N MET A 153 -9.25 -6.28 -2.13
CA MET A 153 -10.24 -5.78 -3.09
C MET A 153 -11.00 -4.57 -2.55
N ILE A 154 -11.50 -4.64 -1.32
CA ILE A 154 -12.19 -3.53 -0.66
C ILE A 154 -11.24 -2.33 -0.51
N LEU A 155 -10.05 -2.57 0.03
CA LEU A 155 -9.03 -1.54 0.25
C LEU A 155 -8.63 -0.86 -1.06
N SER A 156 -8.51 -1.60 -2.15
CA SER A 156 -8.15 -1.07 -3.46
C SER A 156 -9.20 -0.13 -4.01
N VAL A 157 -10.46 -0.49 -3.95
CA VAL A 157 -11.57 0.38 -4.42
C VAL A 157 -11.65 1.64 -3.57
N VAL A 158 -11.71 1.50 -2.26
CA VAL A 158 -11.79 2.63 -1.33
C VAL A 158 -10.55 3.51 -1.43
N GLY A 159 -9.36 2.90 -1.50
CA GLY A 159 -8.09 3.60 -1.60
C GLY A 159 -7.95 4.42 -2.88
N VAL A 160 -8.34 3.87 -4.03
CA VAL A 160 -8.37 4.62 -5.30
C VAL A 160 -9.32 5.83 -5.18
N LEU A 161 -10.53 5.63 -4.68
CA LEU A 161 -11.51 6.73 -4.54
C LEU A 161 -10.97 7.83 -3.62
N ILE A 162 -10.48 7.48 -2.43
CA ILE A 162 -9.91 8.45 -1.48
C ILE A 162 -8.72 9.19 -2.11
N THR A 163 -7.84 8.48 -2.82
CA THR A 163 -6.68 9.09 -3.46
C THR A 163 -7.08 10.09 -4.54
N PHE A 164 -8.09 9.77 -5.36
CA PHE A 164 -8.63 10.71 -6.35
C PHE A 164 -9.26 11.92 -5.72
N PHE A 165 -10.09 11.75 -4.68
CA PHE A 165 -10.69 12.87 -3.95
C PHE A 165 -9.63 13.76 -3.31
N SER A 166 -8.59 13.17 -2.71
CA SER A 166 -7.46 13.90 -2.14
C SER A 166 -6.71 14.70 -3.21
N ALA A 167 -6.35 14.06 -4.32
CA ALA A 167 -5.67 14.72 -5.44
C ALA A 167 -6.50 15.88 -6.01
N TYR A 168 -7.79 15.66 -6.21
CA TYR A 168 -8.72 16.69 -6.68
C TYR A 168 -8.80 17.89 -5.71
N TYR A 169 -8.94 17.62 -4.42
CA TYR A 169 -8.98 18.66 -3.38
C TYR A 169 -7.69 19.51 -3.39
N PHE A 170 -6.53 18.87 -3.40
CA PHE A 170 -5.26 19.61 -3.40
C PHE A 170 -4.97 20.29 -4.74
N ALA A 171 -5.44 19.77 -5.85
CA ALA A 171 -5.37 20.44 -7.15
C ALA A 171 -6.20 21.75 -7.14
N GLY A 172 -7.42 21.70 -6.63
CA GLY A 172 -8.27 22.90 -6.52
C GLY A 172 -7.70 23.97 -5.57
N LYS A 173 -7.12 23.54 -4.43
CA LYS A 173 -6.54 24.48 -3.44
C LYS A 173 -5.34 25.28 -3.93
N ARG A 174 -4.63 24.79 -4.95
CA ARG A 174 -3.53 25.52 -5.58
C ARG A 174 -3.99 26.83 -6.23
N TRP A 175 -5.16 26.81 -6.87
CA TRP A 175 -5.69 27.99 -7.59
C TRP A 175 -6.11 29.14 -6.65
N LEU A 176 -6.32 28.83 -5.37
CA LEU A 176 -6.70 29.83 -4.36
C LEU A 176 -5.49 30.53 -3.72
N ASN A 177 -4.29 30.01 -3.92
CA ASN A 177 -3.04 30.52 -3.32
C ASN A 177 -2.08 31.15 -4.35
N THR A 178 -2.47 31.29 -5.62
CA THR A 178 -1.82 32.06 -6.68
C THR A 178 -2.56 33.36 -6.91
#